data_e97b77ef3ab21322d19de055a1c91aa5
#
_entry.id   e97b77ef3ab21322d19de055a1c91aa5
#
_cell.length_a   1.000
_cell.length_b   1.000
_cell.length_c   1.000
_cell.angle_alpha   90.00
_cell.angle_beta   90.00
_cell.angle_gamma   90.00
#
_symmetry.space_group_name_H-M   'P 1'
#
loop_
_entity.id
_entity.type
_entity.pdbx_description
1 polymer ?
#
loop_
_entity_poly.entity_id
_entity_poly.type
_entity_poly.pdbx_seq_one_letter_code
_entity_poly.pdbx_strand_id
1 'polypeptide(L)'
;NSEHCRHKIFNTNWQVDGVEKEDSLFQLIKNTSKESPKNIISAYKDNAAIVEGVNTKRLSVNDDESYEFIQEKINSTIKVETHNHPTAISPFPGASTGSGGEIRDEGATGMGAKPKVGLVGFNVSNLRLPDFIRPWEDDENKPERIASPLEIMIDGPLGGAAFNNEFGRPSILGYFRSFETSFKDSTAYGYHKPIMLAGGIGEIIDSCLLYTSDAADDLG
;
A
#
# COMPACT_ATOMS: atom_id res chain seq x y z
N ASN A 1 -19.48 -0.85 -4.36
CA ASN A 1 -18.76 -2.11 -4.39
C ASN A 1 -17.63 -2.09 -3.39
N SER A 2 -17.57 -3.11 -2.51
CA SER A 2 -16.52 -3.26 -1.51
C SER A 2 -15.22 -3.72 -2.15
N GLU A 3 -14.10 -3.22 -1.68
CA GLU A 3 -12.75 -3.68 -2.07
C GLU A 3 -12.37 -5.00 -1.37
N HIS A 4 -13.00 -5.36 -0.27
CA HIS A 4 -12.68 -6.53 0.54
C HIS A 4 -12.74 -7.88 -0.19
N CYS A 5 -13.52 -8.00 -1.25
CA CYS A 5 -13.67 -9.26 -1.98
C CYS A 5 -12.91 -9.28 -3.33
N ARG A 6 -11.99 -8.37 -3.55
CA ARG A 6 -11.17 -8.33 -4.78
C ARG A 6 -10.37 -9.60 -5.01
N HIS A 7 -9.88 -10.25 -3.96
CA HIS A 7 -9.21 -11.55 -4.05
C HIS A 7 -10.07 -12.61 -4.75
N LYS A 8 -11.40 -12.58 -4.58
CA LYS A 8 -12.31 -13.49 -5.29
C LYS A 8 -12.30 -13.26 -6.79
N ILE A 9 -12.25 -11.99 -7.22
CA ILE A 9 -12.16 -11.62 -8.64
C ILE A 9 -10.80 -12.02 -9.19
N PHE A 10 -9.72 -11.74 -8.47
CA PHE A 10 -8.36 -12.06 -8.89
C PHE A 10 -8.07 -13.57 -8.93
N ASN A 11 -8.79 -14.37 -8.18
CA ASN A 11 -8.67 -15.83 -8.17
C ASN A 11 -9.67 -16.56 -9.09
N THR A 12 -10.58 -15.83 -9.78
CA THR A 12 -11.52 -16.47 -10.71
C THR A 12 -10.84 -16.92 -12.00
N ASN A 13 -11.44 -17.93 -12.63
CA ASN A 13 -11.11 -18.27 -14.00
C ASN A 13 -11.55 -17.14 -14.94
N TRP A 14 -10.77 -16.87 -15.93
CA TRP A 14 -11.03 -15.80 -16.89
C TRP A 14 -10.74 -16.23 -18.31
N GLN A 15 -11.37 -15.54 -19.26
CA GLN A 15 -11.25 -15.81 -20.68
C GLN A 15 -10.85 -14.53 -21.42
N VAL A 16 -10.02 -14.68 -22.45
CA VAL A 16 -9.69 -13.63 -23.41
C VAL A 16 -10.09 -14.12 -24.78
N ASP A 17 -10.97 -13.42 -25.45
CA ASP A 17 -11.49 -13.75 -26.78
C ASP A 17 -12.03 -15.20 -26.87
N GLY A 18 -12.70 -15.65 -25.81
CA GLY A 18 -13.28 -17.01 -25.71
C GLY A 18 -12.26 -18.10 -25.33
N VAL A 19 -11.00 -17.77 -25.11
CA VAL A 19 -9.96 -18.71 -24.70
C VAL A 19 -9.76 -18.63 -23.18
N GLU A 20 -9.97 -19.75 -22.48
CA GLU A 20 -9.68 -19.84 -21.06
C GLU A 20 -8.19 -19.69 -20.77
N LYS A 21 -7.87 -19.01 -19.66
CA LYS A 21 -6.51 -18.84 -19.17
C LYS A 21 -6.27 -19.81 -18.02
N GLU A 22 -5.12 -20.47 -18.04
CA GLU A 22 -4.75 -21.47 -17.03
C GLU A 22 -4.52 -20.83 -15.67
N ASP A 23 -3.85 -19.68 -15.64
CA ASP A 23 -3.54 -18.94 -14.42
C ASP A 23 -4.59 -17.88 -14.13
N SER A 24 -5.03 -17.78 -12.86
CA SER A 24 -5.79 -16.63 -12.38
C SER A 24 -4.90 -15.36 -12.39
N LEU A 25 -5.52 -14.18 -12.35
CA LEU A 25 -4.77 -12.91 -12.27
C LEU A 25 -3.85 -12.87 -11.05
N PHE A 26 -4.31 -13.42 -9.92
CA PHE A 26 -3.48 -13.49 -8.72
C PHE A 26 -2.32 -14.49 -8.86
N GLN A 27 -2.54 -15.60 -9.56
CA GLN A 27 -1.47 -16.54 -9.86
C GLN A 27 -0.40 -15.93 -10.76
N LEU A 28 -0.78 -15.12 -11.75
CA LEU A 28 0.17 -14.38 -12.60
C LEU A 28 1.05 -13.44 -11.77
N ILE A 29 0.47 -12.74 -10.79
CA ILE A 29 1.22 -11.89 -9.87
C ILE A 29 2.20 -12.73 -9.04
N LYS A 30 1.75 -13.83 -8.44
CA LYS A 30 2.60 -14.73 -7.65
C LYS A 30 3.72 -15.38 -8.46
N ASN A 31 3.50 -15.65 -9.73
CA ASN A 31 4.50 -16.28 -10.60
C ASN A 31 5.73 -15.39 -10.77
N THR A 32 5.60 -14.06 -10.67
CA THR A 32 6.76 -13.15 -10.73
C THR A 32 7.81 -13.48 -9.69
N SER A 33 7.40 -13.81 -8.47
CA SER A 33 8.33 -14.20 -7.40
C SER A 33 8.87 -15.61 -7.54
N LYS A 34 8.14 -16.51 -8.22
CA LYS A 34 8.61 -17.87 -8.52
C LYS A 34 9.65 -17.88 -9.63
N GLU A 35 9.42 -17.08 -10.68
CA GLU A 35 10.33 -16.95 -11.83
C GLU A 35 11.63 -16.18 -11.48
N SER A 36 11.54 -15.26 -10.52
CA SER A 36 12.67 -14.44 -10.07
C SER A 36 12.80 -14.47 -8.55
N PRO A 37 13.14 -15.63 -7.95
CA PRO A 37 13.19 -15.79 -6.49
C PRO A 37 14.43 -15.16 -5.85
N LYS A 38 15.38 -14.70 -6.63
CA LYS A 38 16.65 -14.15 -6.13
C LYS A 38 16.38 -12.98 -5.19
N ASN A 39 17.00 -13.05 -4.01
CA ASN A 39 16.91 -12.06 -2.94
C ASN A 39 15.51 -11.93 -2.28
N ILE A 40 14.56 -12.79 -2.61
CA ILE A 40 13.27 -12.83 -1.91
C ILE A 40 13.37 -13.85 -0.77
N ILE A 41 13.28 -13.38 0.47
CA ILE A 41 13.28 -14.26 1.65
C ILE A 41 11.83 -14.74 1.93
N SER A 42 10.88 -13.83 1.90
CA SER A 42 9.46 -14.12 2.10
C SER A 42 8.58 -13.22 1.24
N ALA A 43 7.60 -13.84 0.58
CA ALA A 43 6.53 -13.15 -0.11
C ALA A 43 5.25 -13.96 0.02
N TYR A 44 4.12 -13.30 0.30
CA TYR A 44 2.79 -13.92 0.48
C TYR A 44 2.69 -14.96 1.61
N LYS A 45 3.52 -14.85 2.65
CA LYS A 45 3.56 -15.76 3.80
C LYS A 45 3.52 -15.07 5.15
N ASP A 46 3.71 -13.76 5.19
CA ASP A 46 3.76 -12.93 6.38
C ASP A 46 3.09 -11.59 6.08
N ASN A 47 2.91 -10.74 7.06
CA ASN A 47 2.25 -9.43 6.95
C ASN A 47 2.96 -8.46 5.99
N ALA A 48 4.27 -8.63 5.78
CA ALA A 48 5.05 -7.90 4.79
C ALA A 48 5.95 -8.85 3.99
N ALA A 49 6.36 -8.42 2.81
CA ALA A 49 7.43 -9.10 2.08
C ALA A 49 8.78 -8.80 2.71
N ILE A 50 9.69 -9.77 2.64
CA ILE A 50 11.06 -9.63 3.14
C ILE A 50 12.03 -9.90 1.98
N VAL A 51 12.90 -8.93 1.75
CA VAL A 51 13.93 -8.97 0.73
C VAL A 51 15.30 -9.00 1.39
N GLU A 52 16.19 -9.82 0.83
CA GLU A 52 17.54 -9.97 1.34
C GLU A 52 18.29 -8.62 1.35
N GLY A 53 18.85 -8.32 2.49
CA GLY A 53 19.64 -7.11 2.70
C GLY A 53 21.13 -7.40 2.78
N VAL A 54 21.83 -6.64 3.61
CA VAL A 54 23.29 -6.64 3.67
C VAL A 54 23.80 -6.85 5.08
N ASN A 55 25.03 -7.38 5.19
CA ASN A 55 25.76 -7.35 6.44
C ASN A 55 26.26 -5.93 6.72
N THR A 56 25.90 -5.39 7.86
CA THR A 56 26.25 -4.03 8.24
C THR A 56 26.56 -3.93 9.73
N LYS A 57 27.13 -2.81 10.15
CA LYS A 57 27.34 -2.48 11.54
C LYS A 57 26.15 -1.68 12.06
N ARG A 58 25.55 -2.15 13.12
CA ARG A 58 24.46 -1.45 13.81
C ARG A 58 24.91 -1.03 15.21
N LEU A 59 24.62 0.20 15.58
CA LEU A 59 24.81 0.65 16.95
C LEU A 59 23.79 -0.06 17.85
N SER A 60 24.27 -0.70 18.87
CA SER A 60 23.48 -1.41 19.89
C SER A 60 23.80 -0.89 21.28
N VAL A 61 22.85 -1.05 22.18
CA VAL A 61 23.01 -0.76 23.60
C VAL A 61 23.14 -2.08 24.33
N ASN A 62 24.17 -2.23 25.11
CA ASN A 62 24.40 -3.40 25.95
C ASN A 62 23.63 -3.29 27.27
N ASP A 63 23.58 -4.38 28.05
CA ASP A 63 22.89 -4.43 29.33
C ASP A 63 23.50 -3.48 30.38
N ASP A 64 24.77 -3.11 30.24
CA ASP A 64 25.47 -2.12 31.06
C ASP A 64 25.32 -0.67 30.60
N GLU A 65 24.36 -0.42 29.67
CA GLU A 65 24.11 0.89 29.05
C GLU A 65 25.24 1.41 28.17
N SER A 66 26.28 0.63 27.91
CA SER A 66 27.33 0.99 26.96
C SER A 66 26.86 0.82 25.51
N TYR A 67 27.48 1.53 24.57
CA TYR A 67 27.18 1.47 23.13
C TYR A 67 28.28 0.70 22.41
N GLU A 68 27.88 -0.22 21.55
CA GLU A 68 28.79 -0.92 20.65
C GLU A 68 28.26 -1.05 19.24
N PHE A 69 29.17 -1.28 18.28
CA PHE A 69 28.80 -1.64 16.92
C PHE A 69 28.85 -3.16 16.76
N ILE A 70 27.66 -3.75 16.58
CA ILE A 70 27.53 -5.18 16.27
C ILE A 70 27.40 -5.40 14.78
N GLN A 71 28.00 -6.49 14.29
CA GLN A 71 27.90 -6.90 12.89
C GLN A 71 26.66 -7.78 12.72
N GLU A 72 25.70 -7.35 11.92
CA GLU A 72 24.45 -8.07 11.70
C GLU A 72 24.04 -8.04 10.23
N LYS A 73 23.33 -9.08 9.78
CA LYS A 73 22.61 -9.06 8.51
C LYS A 73 21.26 -8.42 8.74
N ILE A 74 20.99 -7.34 8.03
CA ILE A 74 19.72 -6.59 8.09
C ILE A 74 19.03 -6.73 6.77
N ASN A 75 17.82 -7.30 6.78
CA ASN A 75 16.96 -7.47 5.62
C ASN A 75 15.94 -6.33 5.55
N SER A 76 15.38 -6.10 4.36
CA SER A 76 14.36 -5.07 4.15
C SER A 76 12.97 -5.66 4.18
N THR A 77 12.07 -5.06 4.93
CA THR A 77 10.62 -5.31 4.84
C THR A 77 9.97 -4.35 3.86
N ILE A 78 8.96 -4.81 3.13
CA ILE A 78 8.19 -4.01 2.18
C ILE A 78 6.71 -4.36 2.34
N LYS A 79 5.91 -3.35 2.67
CA LYS A 79 4.47 -3.46 2.79
C LYS A 79 3.77 -2.41 1.94
N VAL A 80 2.69 -2.79 1.28
CA VAL A 80 1.79 -1.87 0.58
C VAL A 80 0.36 -2.29 0.85
N GLU A 81 -0.48 -1.33 1.21
CA GLU A 81 -1.89 -1.52 1.51
C GLU A 81 -2.75 -0.43 0.88
N THR A 82 -3.99 -0.73 0.53
CA THR A 82 -4.95 0.25 0.03
C THR A 82 -6.00 0.55 1.09
N HIS A 83 -6.35 1.83 1.23
CA HIS A 83 -7.40 2.28 2.16
C HIS A 83 -8.39 3.22 1.47
N ASN A 84 -9.07 2.70 0.45
CA ASN A 84 -9.80 3.47 -0.54
C ASN A 84 -11.10 4.09 -0.01
N HIS A 85 -12.00 3.27 0.54
CA HIS A 85 -13.33 3.71 0.94
C HIS A 85 -13.32 4.70 2.10
N PRO A 86 -12.58 4.49 3.18
CA PRO A 86 -12.48 5.47 4.26
C PRO A 86 -11.92 6.81 3.79
N THR A 87 -10.91 6.79 2.90
CA THR A 87 -10.34 7.99 2.28
C THR A 87 -11.36 8.71 1.39
N ALA A 88 -12.23 7.97 0.70
CA ALA A 88 -13.31 8.56 -0.09
C ALA A 88 -14.33 9.33 0.76
N ILE A 89 -14.63 8.84 1.95
CA ILE A 89 -15.64 9.43 2.83
C ILE A 89 -15.06 10.57 3.67
N SER A 90 -13.86 10.40 4.17
CA SER A 90 -13.18 11.36 5.04
C SER A 90 -11.68 11.32 4.78
N PRO A 91 -11.18 12.14 3.85
CA PRO A 91 -9.83 11.98 3.29
C PRO A 91 -8.70 11.98 4.32
N PHE A 92 -8.67 12.94 5.24
CA PHE A 92 -7.62 13.04 6.25
C PHE A 92 -7.61 11.82 7.19
N PRO A 93 -8.67 11.51 7.97
CA PRO A 93 -8.64 10.37 8.88
C PRO A 93 -8.60 9.03 8.15
N GLY A 94 -9.19 8.94 6.96
CA GLY A 94 -9.16 7.73 6.14
C GLY A 94 -7.75 7.38 5.69
N ALA A 95 -7.00 8.33 5.16
CA ALA A 95 -5.61 8.12 4.76
C ALA A 95 -4.68 7.93 5.97
N SER A 96 -4.93 8.65 7.07
CA SER A 96 -4.20 8.46 8.32
C SER A 96 -4.32 7.02 8.82
N THR A 97 -5.53 6.49 8.90
CA THR A 97 -5.78 5.11 9.32
C THR A 97 -5.16 4.09 8.36
N GLY A 98 -5.15 4.38 7.06
CA GLY A 98 -4.46 3.55 6.06
C GLY A 98 -2.96 3.43 6.33
N SER A 99 -2.29 4.54 6.63
CA SER A 99 -0.88 4.54 7.02
C SER A 99 -0.66 3.78 8.34
N GLY A 100 -1.58 3.92 9.31
CA GLY A 100 -1.53 3.17 10.56
C GLY A 100 -1.68 1.66 10.38
N GLY A 101 -2.56 1.22 9.49
CA GLY A 101 -2.73 -0.19 9.14
C GLY A 101 -1.48 -0.79 8.50
N GLU A 102 -0.86 -0.07 7.59
CA GLU A 102 0.39 -0.47 6.96
C GLU A 102 1.53 -0.61 7.97
N ILE A 103 1.70 0.39 8.88
CA ILE A 103 2.71 0.35 9.96
C ILE A 103 2.48 -0.85 10.88
N ARG A 104 1.23 -1.12 11.25
CA ARG A 104 0.88 -2.27 12.09
C ARG A 104 1.35 -3.58 11.48
N ASP A 105 1.05 -3.79 10.21
CA ASP A 105 1.37 -5.02 9.50
C ASP A 105 2.88 -5.17 9.29
N GLU A 106 3.55 -4.09 8.91
CA GLU A 106 5.00 -4.10 8.77
C GLU A 106 5.69 -4.41 10.11
N GLY A 107 5.25 -3.76 11.20
CA GLY A 107 5.80 -3.98 12.55
C GLY A 107 5.49 -5.35 13.13
N ALA A 108 4.41 -6.02 12.67
CA ALA A 108 4.05 -7.37 13.07
C ALA A 108 4.80 -8.47 12.29
N THR A 109 5.64 -8.10 11.31
CA THR A 109 6.39 -9.05 10.49
C THR A 109 7.54 -9.64 11.28
N GLY A 110 7.63 -10.97 11.31
CA GLY A 110 8.64 -11.71 12.05
C GLY A 110 8.64 -11.37 13.54
N MET A 111 9.84 -11.28 14.15
CA MET A 111 10.04 -10.82 15.52
C MET A 111 10.72 -9.45 15.54
N GLY A 112 9.94 -8.38 15.54
CA GLY A 112 10.48 -7.03 15.74
C GLY A 112 10.99 -6.35 14.50
N ALA A 113 10.30 -6.51 13.37
CA ALA A 113 10.49 -5.65 12.21
C ALA A 113 10.24 -4.17 12.59
N LYS A 114 11.03 -3.27 12.01
CA LYS A 114 11.00 -1.84 12.34
C LYS A 114 10.67 -1.04 11.10
N PRO A 115 9.44 -0.50 10.98
CA PRO A 115 9.08 0.43 9.93
C PRO A 115 9.99 1.67 9.95
N LYS A 116 10.61 2.01 8.81
CA LYS A 116 11.61 3.09 8.72
C LYS A 116 11.16 4.27 7.90
N VAL A 117 10.49 4.02 6.78
CA VAL A 117 9.99 5.06 5.86
C VAL A 117 8.60 4.74 5.39
N GLY A 118 7.75 5.76 5.34
CA GLY A 118 6.42 5.68 4.78
C GLY A 118 6.32 6.33 3.40
N LEU A 119 5.35 5.87 2.63
CA LEU A 119 4.96 6.47 1.36
C LEU A 119 3.44 6.45 1.21
N VAL A 120 2.91 7.35 0.41
CA VAL A 120 1.49 7.37 0.06
C VAL A 120 1.31 7.62 -1.43
N GLY A 121 0.27 7.04 -2.02
CA GLY A 121 -0.08 7.27 -3.40
C GLY A 121 -1.59 7.47 -3.56
N PHE A 122 -1.98 8.36 -4.48
CA PHE A 122 -3.38 8.65 -4.71
C PHE A 122 -3.72 8.61 -6.20
N ASN A 123 -4.79 7.90 -6.54
CA ASN A 123 -5.46 8.03 -7.82
C ASN A 123 -6.86 8.56 -7.57
N VAL A 124 -7.23 9.64 -8.24
CA VAL A 124 -8.53 10.30 -8.16
C VAL A 124 -9.07 10.60 -9.54
N SER A 125 -10.34 10.95 -9.64
CA SER A 125 -10.93 11.52 -10.85
C SER A 125 -10.40 12.92 -11.12
N ASN A 126 -10.87 13.61 -12.16
CA ASN A 126 -10.44 14.96 -12.51
C ASN A 126 -10.63 15.93 -11.33
N LEU A 127 -9.66 16.80 -11.11
CA LEU A 127 -9.62 17.67 -9.94
C LEU A 127 -10.64 18.81 -9.98
N ARG A 128 -11.00 19.30 -11.16
CA ARG A 128 -11.93 20.43 -11.36
C ARG A 128 -11.56 21.61 -10.46
N LEU A 129 -10.33 22.12 -10.68
CA LEU A 129 -9.83 23.27 -9.92
C LEU A 129 -10.78 24.48 -10.11
N PRO A 130 -11.27 25.13 -9.03
CA PRO A 130 -12.32 26.15 -9.11
C PRO A 130 -12.03 27.28 -10.11
N ASP A 131 -10.78 27.73 -10.18
CA ASP A 131 -10.38 28.84 -11.06
C ASP A 131 -9.70 28.38 -12.35
N PHE A 132 -9.65 27.07 -12.60
CA PHE A 132 -8.91 26.52 -13.72
C PHE A 132 -9.43 25.16 -14.17
N ILE A 133 -10.68 25.14 -14.63
CA ILE A 133 -11.31 23.93 -15.20
C ILE A 133 -10.67 23.65 -16.57
N ARG A 134 -10.28 22.42 -16.80
CA ARG A 134 -9.66 22.00 -18.05
C ARG A 134 -10.73 21.72 -19.13
N PRO A 135 -10.38 21.88 -20.42
CA PRO A 135 -11.37 21.65 -21.51
C PRO A 135 -11.94 20.24 -21.59
N TRP A 136 -11.31 19.27 -20.96
CA TRP A 136 -11.74 17.86 -20.92
C TRP A 136 -12.46 17.47 -19.62
N GLU A 137 -12.64 18.42 -18.70
CA GLU A 137 -13.34 18.18 -17.45
C GLU A 137 -14.82 18.55 -17.63
N ASP A 138 -15.66 17.53 -17.59
CA ASP A 138 -17.11 17.69 -17.57
C ASP A 138 -17.63 17.94 -16.15
N ASP A 139 -18.93 18.18 -15.99
CA ASP A 139 -19.56 18.30 -14.68
C ASP A 139 -19.30 17.07 -13.81
N GLU A 140 -19.09 17.31 -12.53
CA GLU A 140 -18.82 16.23 -11.59
C GLU A 140 -20.11 15.43 -11.31
N ASN A 141 -20.08 14.15 -11.66
CA ASN A 141 -21.18 13.22 -11.38
C ASN A 141 -20.72 12.18 -10.36
N LYS A 142 -20.51 12.59 -9.13
CA LYS A 142 -20.12 11.72 -8.01
C LYS A 142 -21.24 11.58 -6.98
N PRO A 143 -21.27 10.49 -6.19
CA PRO A 143 -22.14 10.40 -5.03
C PRO A 143 -21.82 11.49 -4.00
N GLU A 144 -22.84 12.14 -3.45
CA GLU A 144 -22.69 13.24 -2.48
C GLU A 144 -21.84 12.86 -1.25
N ARG A 145 -21.91 11.60 -0.83
CA ARG A 145 -21.16 11.10 0.35
C ARG A 145 -19.65 10.93 0.13
N ILE A 146 -19.18 11.05 -1.09
CA ILE A 146 -17.76 10.93 -1.44
C ILE A 146 -17.18 12.33 -1.56
N ALA A 147 -16.05 12.58 -0.89
CA ALA A 147 -15.30 13.81 -1.00
C ALA A 147 -14.87 14.09 -2.44
N SER A 148 -14.70 15.35 -2.80
CA SER A 148 -14.24 15.70 -4.13
C SER A 148 -12.82 15.21 -4.40
N PRO A 149 -12.43 14.95 -5.65
CA PRO A 149 -11.06 14.59 -5.99
C PRO A 149 -10.03 15.59 -5.46
N LEU A 150 -10.36 16.88 -5.47
CA LEU A 150 -9.49 17.94 -4.95
C LEU A 150 -9.32 17.85 -3.43
N GLU A 151 -10.40 17.66 -2.66
CA GLU A 151 -10.30 17.44 -1.21
C GLU A 151 -9.44 16.22 -0.89
N ILE A 152 -9.64 15.11 -1.61
CA ILE A 152 -8.85 13.88 -1.39
C ILE A 152 -7.36 14.16 -1.63
N MET A 153 -7.03 14.92 -2.68
CA MET A 153 -5.63 15.24 -3.03
C MET A 153 -4.98 16.24 -2.06
N ILE A 154 -5.77 17.06 -1.38
CA ILE A 154 -5.27 17.99 -0.37
C ILE A 154 -5.16 17.30 0.99
N ASP A 155 -6.24 16.72 1.47
CA ASP A 155 -6.36 16.23 2.84
C ASP A 155 -5.79 14.81 3.04
N GLY A 156 -5.91 13.97 2.01
CA GLY A 156 -5.41 12.59 2.09
C GLY A 156 -3.91 12.49 2.40
N PRO A 157 -3.04 13.18 1.65
CA PRO A 157 -1.60 13.20 1.94
C PRO A 157 -1.25 13.74 3.31
N LEU A 158 -1.97 14.78 3.76
CA LEU A 158 -1.78 15.35 5.09
C LEU A 158 -2.13 14.33 6.17
N GLY A 159 -3.21 13.56 5.99
CA GLY A 159 -3.60 12.50 6.90
C GLY A 159 -2.56 11.39 7.00
N GLY A 160 -2.09 10.90 5.86
CA GLY A 160 -1.03 9.88 5.81
C GLY A 160 0.28 10.36 6.44
N ALA A 161 0.69 11.59 6.13
CA ALA A 161 1.88 12.21 6.70
C ALA A 161 1.76 12.43 8.22
N ALA A 162 0.58 12.84 8.70
CA ALA A 162 0.34 13.06 10.12
C ALA A 162 0.54 11.76 10.92
N PHE A 163 -0.01 10.64 10.47
CA PHE A 163 0.18 9.36 11.16
C PHE A 163 1.65 8.92 11.16
N ASN A 164 2.34 9.05 10.02
CA ASN A 164 3.77 8.77 9.96
C ASN A 164 4.58 9.63 10.94
N ASN A 165 4.24 10.91 11.05
CA ASN A 165 4.89 11.85 11.97
C ASN A 165 4.64 11.48 13.44
N GLU A 166 3.41 11.11 13.81
CA GLU A 166 3.08 10.64 15.16
C GLU A 166 3.85 9.36 15.52
N PHE A 167 3.98 8.43 14.59
CA PHE A 167 4.76 7.21 14.78
C PHE A 167 6.27 7.47 14.83
N GLY A 168 6.75 8.58 14.27
CA GLY A 168 8.17 8.96 14.24
C GLY A 168 8.94 8.42 13.05
N ARG A 169 8.28 8.11 11.91
CA ARG A 169 8.95 7.77 10.65
C ARG A 169 8.67 8.82 9.57
N PRO A 170 9.64 9.14 8.69
CA PRO A 170 9.42 10.07 7.59
C PRO A 170 8.46 9.47 6.54
N SER A 171 7.58 10.30 5.99
CA SER A 171 6.82 10.03 4.77
C SER A 171 7.55 10.72 3.61
N ILE A 172 8.34 9.96 2.84
CA ILE A 172 9.34 10.53 1.93
C ILE A 172 9.01 10.42 0.45
N LEU A 173 8.10 9.53 0.11
CA LEU A 173 7.73 9.23 -1.26
C LEU A 173 6.23 9.30 -1.44
N GLY A 174 5.81 9.53 -2.67
CA GLY A 174 4.42 9.49 -3.01
C GLY A 174 4.18 9.78 -4.49
N TYR A 175 2.96 9.59 -4.90
CA TYR A 175 2.52 9.99 -6.23
C TYR A 175 1.09 10.49 -6.20
N PHE A 176 0.77 11.35 -7.17
CA PHE A 176 -0.59 11.81 -7.46
C PHE A 176 -0.92 11.52 -8.90
N ARG A 177 -2.09 10.93 -9.14
CA ARG A 177 -2.61 10.70 -10.47
C ARG A 177 -4.09 11.04 -10.52
N SER A 178 -4.50 11.74 -11.55
CA SER A 178 -5.91 11.92 -11.89
C SER A 178 -6.20 11.24 -13.23
N PHE A 179 -7.35 10.59 -13.29
CA PHE A 179 -7.81 9.97 -14.52
C PHE A 179 -9.33 9.90 -14.52
N GLU A 180 -9.91 10.40 -15.60
CA GLU A 180 -11.32 10.26 -15.93
C GLU A 180 -11.46 10.30 -17.44
N THR A 181 -12.31 9.45 -17.98
CA THR A 181 -12.61 9.39 -19.41
C THR A 181 -14.05 8.93 -19.62
N SER A 182 -14.65 9.38 -20.69
CA SER A 182 -15.98 8.93 -21.13
C SER A 182 -15.85 8.19 -22.46
N PHE A 183 -16.57 7.09 -22.59
CA PHE A 183 -16.64 6.34 -23.82
C PHE A 183 -17.88 6.77 -24.66
N LYS A 184 -17.95 6.32 -25.90
CA LYS A 184 -19.01 6.68 -26.86
C LYS A 184 -20.42 6.32 -26.41
N ASP A 185 -20.55 5.36 -25.48
CA ASP A 185 -21.80 4.94 -24.85
C ASP A 185 -22.21 5.81 -23.65
N SER A 186 -21.51 6.91 -23.42
CA SER A 186 -21.69 7.83 -22.27
C SER A 186 -21.32 7.22 -20.92
N THR A 187 -20.64 6.08 -20.91
CA THR A 187 -20.14 5.50 -19.67
C THR A 187 -18.86 6.21 -19.25
N ALA A 188 -18.89 6.86 -18.09
CA ALA A 188 -17.73 7.51 -17.50
C ALA A 188 -16.91 6.52 -16.65
N TYR A 189 -15.61 6.54 -16.84
CA TYR A 189 -14.64 5.76 -16.06
C TYR A 189 -13.67 6.71 -15.38
N GLY A 190 -13.49 6.53 -14.08
CA GLY A 190 -12.60 7.36 -13.28
C GLY A 190 -12.44 6.80 -11.87
N TYR A 191 -11.68 7.51 -11.07
CA TYR A 191 -11.43 7.17 -9.67
C TYR A 191 -12.26 8.06 -8.73
N HIS A 192 -13.60 8.12 -8.92
CA HIS A 192 -14.48 8.82 -7.97
C HIS A 192 -14.36 8.21 -6.57
N LYS A 193 -14.34 6.87 -6.48
CA LYS A 193 -13.79 6.18 -5.34
C LYS A 193 -12.28 6.10 -5.54
N PRO A 194 -11.47 6.80 -4.76
CA PRO A 194 -10.04 6.89 -4.99
C PRO A 194 -9.34 5.56 -4.76
N ILE A 195 -8.14 5.43 -5.29
CA ILE A 195 -7.16 4.52 -4.74
C ILE A 195 -6.28 5.34 -3.80
N MET A 196 -6.31 5.02 -2.52
CA MET A 196 -5.34 5.49 -1.54
C MET A 196 -4.42 4.33 -1.19
N LEU A 197 -3.15 4.51 -1.45
CA LEU A 197 -2.11 3.54 -1.23
C LEU A 197 -1.21 4.02 -0.10
N ALA A 198 -1.11 3.22 0.96
CA ALA A 198 -0.14 3.39 2.03
C ALA A 198 0.93 2.32 1.89
N GLY A 199 2.18 2.71 1.94
CA GLY A 199 3.29 1.78 1.84
C GLY A 199 4.42 2.16 2.78
N GLY A 200 5.31 1.19 3.00
CA GLY A 200 6.47 1.37 3.84
C GLY A 200 7.61 0.46 3.47
N ILE A 201 8.77 0.88 3.90
CA ILE A 201 10.00 0.10 3.87
C ILE A 201 10.58 0.12 5.27
N GLY A 202 10.91 -1.03 5.77
CA GLY A 202 11.51 -1.20 7.09
C GLY A 202 12.70 -2.14 7.07
N GLU A 203 13.09 -2.54 8.25
CA GLU A 203 14.19 -3.46 8.47
C GLU A 203 13.79 -4.59 9.41
N ILE A 204 14.40 -5.75 9.19
CA ILE A 204 14.35 -6.88 10.11
C ILE A 204 15.71 -7.55 10.18
N ILE A 205 16.15 -7.85 11.40
CA ILE A 205 17.41 -8.58 11.63
C ILE A 205 17.23 -10.03 11.21
N ASP A 206 18.23 -10.61 10.58
CA ASP A 206 18.15 -11.98 10.04
C ASP A 206 17.79 -13.04 11.10
N SER A 207 18.27 -12.90 12.32
CA SER A 207 17.92 -13.77 13.44
C SER A 207 16.47 -13.63 13.93
N CYS A 208 15.77 -12.58 13.51
CA CYS A 208 14.38 -12.30 13.88
C CYS A 208 13.36 -12.76 12.80
N LEU A 209 13.84 -13.45 11.78
CA LEU A 209 13.01 -14.07 10.76
C LEU A 209 12.27 -15.27 11.36
N LEU A 210 11.02 -15.09 11.76
CA LEU A 210 10.10 -16.18 12.09
C LEU A 210 9.04 -16.28 11.01
N TYR A 211 8.86 -17.46 10.48
CA TYR A 211 7.72 -17.77 9.64
C TYR A 211 6.51 -18.04 10.55
N THR A 212 5.85 -17.00 10.99
CA THR A 212 4.52 -17.13 11.60
C THR A 212 3.49 -17.17 10.48
N SER A 213 2.60 -18.15 10.53
CA SER A 213 1.39 -18.11 9.70
C SER A 213 0.58 -16.90 10.11
N ASP A 214 0.23 -16.05 9.15
CA ASP A 214 -0.59 -14.86 9.39
C ASP A 214 -1.96 -15.27 9.91
N ALA A 215 -2.28 -14.91 11.13
CA ALA A 215 -3.60 -15.11 11.71
C ALA A 215 -4.72 -14.29 11.00
N ALA A 216 -4.35 -13.37 10.11
CA ALA A 216 -5.31 -12.56 9.35
C ALA A 216 -5.89 -13.31 8.14
N ASP A 217 -5.19 -14.32 7.61
CA ASP A 217 -5.68 -15.13 6.48
C ASP A 217 -6.57 -16.30 6.92
N ASP A 218 -6.65 -16.62 8.22
CA ASP A 218 -7.49 -17.71 8.77
C ASP A 218 -8.96 -17.30 9.02
N LEU A 219 -9.33 -16.08 8.69
CA LEU A 219 -10.72 -15.59 8.73
C LEU A 219 -11.33 -15.54 7.32
N GLY A 220 -11.29 -16.66 6.61
CA GLY A 220 -11.95 -16.87 5.32
C GLY A 220 -13.43 -17.09 5.41
#